data_f20b4c55c65acb0cd1351e64ad04a6e6
#
_entry.id   f20b4c55c65acb0cd1351e64ad04a6e6
#
_cell.length_a   1.000
_cell.length_b   1.000
_cell.length_c   1.000
_cell.angle_alpha   90.00
_cell.angle_beta   90.00
_cell.angle_gamma   90.00
#
_symmetry.space_group_name_H-M   'P 1'
#
loop_
_entity.id
_entity.type
_entity.pdbx_description
1 polymer ?
#
loop_
_entity_poly.entity_id
_entity_poly.type
_entity_poly.pdbx_seq_one_letter_code
_entity_poly.pdbx_strand_id
1 'polypeptide(L)' 'MSVTIDGQLQRIIDELVSKGIPLEAAIKEFEKKYVAAAVTRASGNMGRAAKSLGIHRNTLRAKISLLKVKPPLKGRDNS' A
#
# COMPACT_ATOMS: atom_id res chain seq x y z
N MET A 1 -18.65 -16.42 -0.13
CA MET A 1 -18.39 -15.72 -0.09
C MET A 1 -18.26 -15.04 -0.88
N SER A 2 -18.52 -14.59 -1.07
CA SER A 2 -18.41 -14.08 -1.94
C SER A 2 -18.28 -12.73 -2.04
N VAL A 3 -17.77 -12.13 -1.17
CA VAL A 3 -17.35 -10.77 -1.28
C VAL A 3 -16.15 -10.76 -2.19
N THR A 4 -16.32 -10.17 -3.33
CA THR A 4 -15.22 -10.09 -4.28
C THR A 4 -14.43 -8.83 -4.02
N ILE A 5 -13.22 -8.80 -4.54
CA ILE A 5 -12.39 -7.60 -4.46
C ILE A 5 -13.15 -6.42 -5.06
N ASP A 6 -13.85 -6.67 -6.15
CA ASP A 6 -14.60 -5.62 -6.83
C ASP A 6 -15.65 -5.02 -5.91
N GLY A 7 -16.39 -5.86 -5.20
CA GLY A 7 -17.43 -5.36 -4.31
C GLY A 7 -16.88 -4.57 -3.15
N GLN A 8 -15.80 -5.07 -2.55
CA GLN A 8 -15.17 -4.37 -1.44
C GLN A 8 -14.58 -3.03 -1.89
N LEU A 9 -13.94 -3.03 -3.03
CA LEU A 9 -13.31 -1.83 -3.54
C LEU A 9 -14.36 -0.79 -3.90
N GLN A 10 -15.46 -1.23 -4.50
CA GLN A 10 -16.51 -0.31 -4.88
C GLN A 10 -17.08 0.41 -3.66
N ARG A 11 -17.24 -0.31 -2.56
CA ARG A 11 -17.75 0.29 -1.33
C ARG A 11 -16.84 1.40 -0.82
N ILE A 12 -15.54 1.12 -0.83
CA ILE A 12 -14.56 2.12 -0.37
C ILE A 12 -14.56 3.32 -1.30
N ILE A 13 -14.61 3.07 -2.61
CA ILE A 13 -14.61 4.15 -3.58
C ILE A 13 -15.84 5.02 -3.41
N ASP A 14 -17.01 4.41 -3.25
CA ASP A 14 -18.24 5.16 -3.06
C ASP A 14 -18.14 6.08 -1.86
N GLU A 15 -17.55 5.59 -0.79
CA GLU A 15 -17.38 6.39 0.41
C GLU A 15 -16.46 7.57 0.18
N LEU A 16 -15.34 7.32 -0.51
CA LEU A 16 -14.38 8.38 -0.79
C LEU A 16 -14.99 9.44 -1.70
N VAL A 17 -15.73 9.00 -2.70
CA VAL A 17 -16.38 9.93 -3.62
C VAL A 17 -17.41 10.77 -2.90
N SER A 18 -18.19 10.15 -2.01
CA SER A 18 -19.23 10.87 -1.30
C SER A 18 -18.65 11.91 -0.35
N LYS A 19 -17.42 11.71 0.11
CA LYS A 19 -16.76 12.67 0.98
C LYS A 19 -16.01 13.74 0.20
N GLY A 20 -16.05 13.67 -1.12
CA GLY A 20 -15.40 14.68 -1.94
C GLY A 20 -13.88 14.57 -1.98
N ILE A 21 -13.34 13.38 -1.74
CA ILE A 21 -11.89 13.19 -1.77
C ILE A 21 -11.40 13.30 -3.21
N PRO A 22 -10.42 14.17 -3.49
CA PRO A 22 -9.89 14.28 -4.85
C PRO A 22 -9.27 12.96 -5.32
N LEU A 23 -9.36 12.70 -6.61
CA LEU A 23 -8.86 11.46 -7.18
C LEU A 23 -7.39 11.23 -6.84
N GLU A 24 -6.56 12.25 -7.00
CA GLU A 24 -5.14 12.11 -6.72
C GLU A 24 -4.87 11.74 -5.28
N ALA A 25 -5.61 12.33 -4.37
CA ALA A 25 -5.44 12.04 -2.95
C ALA A 25 -5.86 10.61 -2.65
N ALA A 26 -6.95 10.17 -3.27
CA ALA A 26 -7.44 8.81 -3.06
C ALA A 26 -6.43 7.78 -3.58
N ILE A 27 -5.88 8.01 -4.77
CA ILE A 27 -4.90 7.10 -5.35
C ILE A 27 -3.65 7.03 -4.47
N LYS A 28 -3.18 8.18 -4.04
CA LYS A 28 -1.98 8.24 -3.21
C LYS A 28 -2.19 7.49 -1.90
N GLU A 29 -3.32 7.68 -1.28
CA GLU A 29 -3.62 7.03 -0.02
C GLU A 29 -3.77 5.52 -0.20
N PHE A 30 -4.43 5.11 -1.29
CA PHE A 30 -4.57 3.70 -1.60
C PHE A 30 -3.21 3.05 -1.80
N GLU A 31 -2.37 3.67 -2.60
CA GLU A 31 -1.04 3.13 -2.90
C GLU A 31 -0.21 3.04 -1.63
N LYS A 32 -0.28 4.07 -0.80
CA LYS A 32 0.46 4.08 0.46
C LYS A 32 0.07 2.91 1.35
N LYS A 33 -1.23 2.69 1.50
CA LYS A 33 -1.70 1.60 2.35
C LYS A 33 -1.42 0.24 1.76
N TYR A 34 -1.52 0.15 0.43
CA TYR A 34 -1.24 -1.10 -0.25
C TYR A 34 0.23 -1.50 -0.07
N VAL A 35 1.12 -0.53 -0.28
CA VAL A 35 2.54 -0.77 -0.13
C VAL A 35 2.87 -1.13 1.32
N ALA A 36 2.31 -0.38 2.26
CA ALA A 36 2.54 -0.65 3.68
C ALA A 36 2.10 -2.06 4.05
N ALA A 37 0.95 -2.48 3.55
CA ALA A 37 0.44 -3.81 3.84
C ALA A 37 1.36 -4.89 3.28
N ALA A 38 1.86 -4.68 2.07
CA ALA A 38 2.75 -5.64 1.44
C ALA A 38 4.06 -5.78 2.22
N VAL A 39 4.61 -4.66 2.68
CA VAL A 39 5.85 -4.68 3.45
C VAL A 39 5.63 -5.36 4.80
N THR A 40 4.49 -5.08 5.42
CA THR A 40 4.15 -5.71 6.70
C THR A 40 4.03 -7.23 6.54
N ARG A 41 3.34 -7.69 5.51
CA ARG A 41 3.17 -9.11 5.28
C ARG A 41 4.49 -9.79 4.95
N ALA A 42 5.44 -9.06 4.41
CA ALA A 42 6.77 -9.58 4.12
C ALA A 42 7.72 -9.44 5.30
N SER A 43 7.21 -9.03 6.45
CA SER A 43 7.98 -8.84 7.68
C SER A 43 9.16 -7.90 7.45
N GLY A 44 8.94 -6.88 6.66
CA GLY A 44 9.96 -5.88 6.37
C GLY A 44 10.96 -6.28 5.31
N ASN A 45 10.81 -7.48 4.72
CA ASN A 45 11.71 -7.93 3.67
C ASN A 45 11.35 -7.23 2.36
N MET A 46 12.19 -6.29 1.95
CA MET A 46 11.91 -5.46 0.80
C MET A 46 11.87 -6.23 -0.50
N GLY A 47 12.77 -7.20 -0.66
CA GLY A 47 12.78 -8.01 -1.86
C GLY A 47 11.51 -8.83 -2.01
N ARG A 48 11.06 -9.41 -0.91
CA ARG A 48 9.84 -10.21 -0.91
C ARG A 48 8.61 -9.33 -1.15
N ALA A 49 8.59 -8.17 -0.50
CA ALA A 49 7.47 -7.24 -0.69
C ALA A 49 7.38 -6.78 -2.13
N ALA A 50 8.52 -6.41 -2.73
CA ALA A 50 8.54 -5.95 -4.10
C ALA A 50 8.04 -7.04 -5.05
N LYS A 51 8.47 -8.28 -4.81
CA LYS A 51 8.03 -9.39 -5.63
C LYS A 51 6.51 -9.57 -5.53
N SER A 52 6.00 -9.46 -4.32
CA SER A 52 4.56 -9.56 -4.08
C SER A 52 3.79 -8.46 -4.82
N LEU A 53 4.39 -7.27 -4.90
CA LEU A 53 3.76 -6.14 -5.58
C LEU A 53 3.98 -6.13 -7.08
N GLY A 54 4.83 -7.03 -7.58
CA GLY A 54 5.13 -7.07 -9.00
C GLY A 54 6.01 -5.94 -9.48
N ILE A 55 6.83 -5.40 -8.61
CA ILE A 55 7.73 -4.30 -8.96
C ILE A 55 9.15 -4.63 -8.51
N HIS A 56 10.09 -3.84 -9.00
CA HIS A 56 11.47 -4.01 -8.61
C HIS A 56 11.71 -3.45 -7.21
N ARG A 57 12.66 -4.02 -6.49
CA ARG A 57 12.99 -3.58 -5.14
C ARG A 57 13.33 -2.09 -5.07
N ASN A 58 14.06 -1.60 -6.06
CA ASN A 58 14.41 -0.18 -6.08
C ASN A 58 13.18 0.69 -6.29
N THR A 59 12.24 0.22 -7.10
CA THR A 59 10.98 0.93 -7.30
C THR A 59 10.20 0.98 -6.00
N LEU A 60 10.20 -0.11 -5.27
CA LEU A 60 9.52 -0.16 -3.99
C LEU A 60 10.12 0.86 -3.01
N ARG A 61 11.44 0.93 -2.93
CA ARG A 61 12.10 1.89 -2.06
C ARG A 61 11.72 3.32 -2.42
N ALA A 62 11.69 3.60 -3.72
CA ALA A 62 11.32 4.94 -4.16
C ALA A 62 9.89 5.26 -3.77
N LYS A 63 8.98 4.30 -3.91
CA LYS A 63 7.58 4.52 -3.54
C LYS A 63 7.43 4.74 -2.05
N ILE A 64 8.15 3.98 -1.25
CA ILE A 64 8.09 4.16 0.20
C ILE A 64 8.53 5.56 0.58
N SER A 65 9.59 6.03 -0.05
CA SER A 65 10.10 7.37 0.22
C SER A 65 9.11 8.45 -0.22
N LEU A 66 8.59 8.31 -1.44
CA LEU A 66 7.67 9.30 -1.99
C LEU A 66 6.34 9.34 -1.25
N LEU A 67 5.85 8.18 -0.88
CA LEU A 67 4.55 8.07 -0.21
C LEU A 67 4.67 8.23 1.30
N LYS A 68 5.88 8.28 1.79
CA LYS A 68 6.15 8.41 3.23
C LYS A 68 5.49 7.28 4.00
N VAL A 69 5.65 6.09 3.47
CA VAL A 69 5.15 4.89 4.13
C VAL A 69 6.03 4.59 5.33
N LYS A 70 5.41 4.30 6.45
CA LYS A 70 6.15 3.94 7.65
C LYS A 70 6.38 2.43 7.64
N PRO A 71 7.64 1.99 7.73
CA PRO A 71 7.92 0.56 7.80
C PRO A 71 7.36 0.01 9.10
N PRO A 72 7.02 -1.19 9.09
CA PRO A 72 6.54 -1.79 10.33
C PRO A 72 7.67 -1.98 11.28
N LEU A 73 8.40 -1.85 11.43
CA LEU A 73 9.40 -1.91 12.05
C LEU A 73 9.83 -2.32 12.99
N LYS A 74 9.96 -2.65 13.24
CA LYS A 74 10.34 -2.87 13.97
C LYS A 74 11.46 -3.10 14.13
N GLY A 75 11.91 -2.98 14.25
CA GLY A 75 12.80 -3.01 14.41
C GLY A 75 13.84 -3.28 14.07
N ARG A 76 14.08 -3.53 13.74
CA ARG A 76 15.03 -3.80 13.50
C ARG A 76 15.74 -3.32 12.79
N ASP A 77 15.88 -2.98 12.74
CA ASP A 77 16.44 -2.57 12.26
C ASP A 77 17.10 -2.27 11.76
N ASN A 78 17.29 -2.15 11.75
CA ASN A 78 17.87 -1.83 11.35
C ASN A 78 18.29 -1.79 10.88
N SER A 79 18.21 -1.88 10.92
CA SER A 79 18.50 -1.86 10.58
C SER A 79 18.59 -1.70 10.30
#